data_bb2b44bf667661f4ab636a99a0cfc2a1
#
_entry.id   bb2b44bf667661f4ab636a99a0cfc2a1
#
_cell.length_a   1.000
_cell.length_b   1.000
_cell.length_c   1.000
_cell.angle_alpha   90.00
_cell.angle_beta   90.00
_cell.angle_gamma   90.00
#
_symmetry.space_group_name_H-M   'P 1'
#
loop_
_entity.id
_entity.type
_entity.pdbx_description
1 polymer ?
#
loop_
_entity_poly.entity_id
_entity_poly.type
_entity_poly.pdbx_seq_one_letter_code
_entity_poly.pdbx_strand_id
1 'polypeptide(L)'
;MNFKKSFSTAAFALLACASVGSLTSCGDNGDKVVFWHTMGKSNQDLLNIMIEDFQKSDEGKDAEGKPIVVEHAAQGGYTDIKAKLLKAIPAKTTPTMAYAYPDHVAEYINAGAVLKLDDFIANEEYGFSEEELADYSMYWSEGTCYDKAGSVYSVPYTKSTEVIFYNKTVFEEMGYSIPTKWYNDENPNDVTTMFGLCRKMKADYEGWFKKHNKTATPDQISTAVKSFVPLGYDSDDNMYITLSAQLGIPYTSLNEDMSGNFLFGGDDLKGHPKARDLVKRLRGYYDEGLFVTKGTLPNNTYTSTKFTTEALWMSIGSTGGTSYNKSDKFEVGVAAIPQQDPANPKVISQGPSICFFKNSKITEQAQINSWKFYKWITSPENTAAFAMLTGYEPVRLSAYESDAYVEHKDITKKDADLYTKVANLTSSPAVTGAYFTSPAFVGSAIAREQVGGIITQTLLEKNLSETHTLDQELDENFYNAMMECSFAV
;
A
#
# COMPACT_ATOMS: atom_id res chain seq x y z
N MET A 1 -15.18 7.18 -28.26
CA MET A 1 -14.10 8.04 -28.79
C MET A 1 -12.79 7.32 -28.55
N ASN A 2 -11.95 7.17 -29.59
CA ASN A 2 -10.84 6.21 -29.58
C ASN A 2 -9.70 6.58 -28.62
N PHE A 3 -9.70 6.11 -27.39
CA PHE A 3 -8.62 6.20 -26.41
C PHE A 3 -7.26 5.64 -26.92
N LYS A 4 -7.29 4.64 -27.84
CA LYS A 4 -6.06 4.10 -28.47
C LYS A 4 -5.23 5.14 -29.26
N LYS A 5 -5.79 6.27 -29.67
CA LYS A 5 -5.06 7.31 -30.44
C LYS A 5 -4.41 8.41 -29.60
N SER A 6 -4.91 8.70 -28.40
CA SER A 6 -4.30 9.70 -27.49
C SER A 6 -3.11 9.16 -26.70
N PHE A 7 -3.20 7.90 -26.23
CA PHE A 7 -2.12 7.33 -25.40
C PHE A 7 -0.94 6.75 -26.19
N SER A 8 -1.13 6.33 -27.45
CA SER A 8 -0.05 5.72 -28.24
C SER A 8 0.91 6.72 -28.87
N THR A 9 0.60 8.02 -28.88
CA THR A 9 1.47 9.07 -29.47
C THR A 9 2.16 9.97 -28.45
N ALA A 10 1.80 9.91 -27.17
CA ALA A 10 2.42 10.72 -26.11
C ALA A 10 3.64 10.05 -25.44
N ALA A 11 3.99 8.82 -25.81
CA ALA A 11 5.06 8.06 -25.16
C ALA A 11 6.48 8.50 -25.59
N PHE A 12 6.64 9.42 -26.55
CA PHE A 12 7.96 9.90 -26.97
C PHE A 12 7.94 11.37 -27.38
N ALA A 13 7.88 12.27 -26.42
CA ALA A 13 8.42 13.63 -26.56
C ALA A 13 8.83 14.15 -25.18
N LEU A 14 10.06 13.88 -24.81
CA LEU A 14 10.77 14.59 -23.74
C LEU A 14 10.90 16.05 -24.13
N LEU A 15 10.13 16.94 -23.51
CA LEU A 15 10.48 18.35 -23.41
C LEU A 15 10.60 18.71 -21.93
N ALA A 16 11.83 18.95 -21.52
CA ALA A 16 12.17 19.53 -20.24
C ALA A 16 11.57 20.93 -20.14
N CYS A 17 10.64 21.13 -19.21
CA CYS A 17 10.37 22.44 -18.62
C CYS A 17 10.42 22.30 -17.12
N ALA A 18 11.56 22.68 -16.56
CA ALA A 18 11.71 22.91 -15.14
C ALA A 18 10.89 24.15 -14.78
N SER A 19 9.84 23.99 -14.00
CA SER A 19 9.27 25.08 -13.21
C SER A 19 9.14 24.63 -11.77
N VAL A 20 10.17 24.92 -10.99
CA VAL A 20 10.10 24.93 -9.54
C VAL A 20 9.24 26.14 -9.16
N GLY A 21 7.96 25.91 -9.00
CA GLY A 21 7.05 26.86 -8.38
C GLY A 21 7.00 26.62 -6.89
N SER A 22 7.79 27.33 -6.11
CA SER A 22 7.59 27.47 -4.66
C SER A 22 6.29 28.26 -4.43
N LEU A 23 5.19 27.57 -4.18
CA LEU A 23 3.93 28.21 -3.79
C LEU A 23 3.92 28.46 -2.30
N THR A 24 4.43 29.61 -1.89
CA THR A 24 3.98 30.33 -0.70
C THR A 24 2.86 31.28 -1.12
N SER A 25 1.65 30.78 -1.17
CA SER A 25 0.48 31.66 -1.27
C SER A 25 -0.35 31.49 0.00
N CYS A 26 -0.17 32.43 0.96
CA CYS A 26 -1.17 32.77 1.95
C CYS A 26 -2.26 33.62 1.27
N GLY A 27 -3.03 33.04 0.38
CA GLY A 27 -4.17 33.66 -0.28
C GLY A 27 -5.40 32.78 -0.14
N ASP A 28 -6.56 33.40 -0.18
CA ASP A 28 -7.84 32.76 -0.36
C ASP A 28 -7.72 31.76 -1.53
N ASN A 29 -7.95 30.46 -1.27
CA ASN A 29 -7.80 29.44 -2.31
C ASN A 29 -8.81 29.61 -3.45
N GLY A 30 -9.79 30.51 -3.32
CA GLY A 30 -10.90 30.67 -4.26
C GLY A 30 -11.61 29.34 -4.43
N ASP A 31 -12.09 29.07 -5.65
CA ASP A 31 -12.84 27.86 -6.00
C ASP A 31 -11.97 26.73 -6.57
N LYS A 32 -10.67 26.77 -6.29
CA LYS A 32 -9.71 25.79 -6.75
C LYS A 32 -9.83 24.44 -6.04
N VAL A 33 -9.56 23.37 -6.77
CA VAL A 33 -9.23 22.07 -6.20
C VAL A 33 -7.77 22.10 -5.77
N VAL A 34 -7.49 21.77 -4.51
CA VAL A 34 -6.13 21.59 -3.99
C VAL A 34 -6.01 20.16 -3.49
N PHE A 35 -5.18 19.35 -4.16
CA PHE A 35 -5.02 17.93 -3.87
C PHE A 35 -3.63 17.60 -3.30
N TRP A 36 -3.58 17.15 -2.04
CA TRP A 36 -2.36 16.63 -1.43
C TRP A 36 -2.31 15.11 -1.51
N HIS A 37 -1.15 14.56 -1.91
CA HIS A 37 -0.97 13.14 -2.13
C HIS A 37 0.47 12.68 -1.82
N THR A 38 0.73 11.37 -1.97
CA THR A 38 2.04 10.74 -1.75
C THR A 38 2.61 10.12 -3.03
N MET A 39 2.07 10.48 -4.20
CA MET A 39 2.45 9.90 -5.48
C MET A 39 3.91 10.17 -5.83
N GLY A 40 4.62 9.14 -6.29
CA GLY A 40 5.92 9.27 -6.94
C GLY A 40 5.83 9.96 -8.30
N LYS A 41 6.98 10.33 -8.87
CA LYS A 41 7.05 11.20 -10.08
C LYS A 41 6.24 10.66 -11.26
N SER A 42 6.33 9.36 -11.59
CA SER A 42 5.59 8.76 -12.70
C SER A 42 4.06 8.86 -12.53
N ASN A 43 3.56 8.66 -11.31
CA ASN A 43 2.14 8.77 -11.03
C ASN A 43 1.67 10.24 -11.01
N GLN A 44 2.55 11.19 -10.64
CA GLN A 44 2.27 12.62 -10.76
C GLN A 44 2.16 13.04 -12.23
N ASP A 45 3.02 12.51 -13.11
CA ASP A 45 2.96 12.81 -14.54
C ASP A 45 1.65 12.29 -15.15
N LEU A 46 1.20 11.11 -14.73
CA LEU A 46 -0.11 10.58 -15.12
C LEU A 46 -1.26 11.45 -14.56
N LEU A 47 -1.18 11.85 -13.29
CA LEU A 47 -2.17 12.75 -12.70
C LEU A 47 -2.26 14.09 -13.45
N ASN A 48 -1.13 14.65 -13.91
CA ASN A 48 -1.14 15.86 -14.72
C ASN A 48 -1.91 15.68 -16.04
N ILE A 49 -1.72 14.55 -16.72
CA ILE A 49 -2.48 14.22 -17.93
C ILE A 49 -3.99 14.13 -17.61
N MET A 50 -4.34 13.46 -16.53
CA MET A 50 -5.74 13.34 -16.10
C MET A 50 -6.34 14.70 -15.73
N ILE A 51 -5.60 15.59 -15.10
CA ILE A 51 -6.04 16.97 -14.80
C ILE A 51 -6.28 17.76 -16.10
N GLU A 52 -5.36 17.68 -17.06
CA GLU A 52 -5.54 18.35 -18.36
C GLU A 52 -6.77 17.85 -19.10
N ASP A 53 -7.04 16.53 -19.07
CA ASP A 53 -8.21 15.96 -19.75
C ASP A 53 -9.49 16.31 -19.01
N PHE A 54 -9.50 16.32 -17.66
CA PHE A 54 -10.60 16.86 -16.87
C PHE A 54 -10.93 18.30 -17.26
N GLN A 55 -9.93 19.18 -17.31
CA GLN A 55 -10.12 20.59 -17.64
C GLN A 55 -10.64 20.85 -19.08
N LYS A 56 -10.48 19.87 -19.98
CA LYS A 56 -11.02 19.91 -21.35
C LYS A 56 -12.43 19.34 -21.42
N SER A 57 -12.83 18.49 -20.49
CA SER A 57 -14.16 17.86 -20.45
C SER A 57 -15.25 18.86 -20.05
N ASP A 58 -16.52 18.50 -20.24
CA ASP A 58 -17.65 19.32 -19.81
C ASP A 58 -17.78 19.31 -18.27
N GLU A 59 -17.45 18.20 -17.62
CA GLU A 59 -17.45 18.04 -16.16
C GLU A 59 -16.40 18.93 -15.48
N GLY A 60 -15.31 19.23 -16.19
CA GLY A 60 -14.22 20.06 -15.72
C GLY A 60 -14.42 21.56 -15.93
N LYS A 61 -15.65 22.01 -16.21
CA LYS A 61 -16.01 23.43 -16.34
C LYS A 61 -16.79 23.94 -15.14
N ASP A 62 -16.58 25.20 -14.81
CA ASP A 62 -17.41 25.96 -13.88
C ASP A 62 -18.71 26.45 -14.56
N ALA A 63 -19.54 27.16 -13.80
CA ALA A 63 -20.81 27.69 -14.31
C ALA A 63 -20.65 28.70 -15.47
N GLU A 64 -19.49 29.35 -15.57
CA GLU A 64 -19.12 30.28 -16.64
C GLU A 64 -18.46 29.58 -17.84
N GLY A 65 -18.32 28.24 -17.82
CA GLY A 65 -17.68 27.45 -18.87
C GLY A 65 -16.15 27.53 -18.85
N LYS A 66 -15.54 28.04 -17.77
CA LYS A 66 -14.07 28.07 -17.62
C LYS A 66 -13.55 26.77 -16.99
N PRO A 67 -12.33 26.36 -17.33
CA PRO A 67 -11.74 25.18 -16.69
C PRO A 67 -11.63 25.35 -15.17
N ILE A 68 -12.08 24.33 -14.43
CA ILE A 68 -11.85 24.23 -12.98
C ILE A 68 -10.35 24.07 -12.74
N VAL A 69 -9.78 24.95 -11.91
CA VAL A 69 -8.34 24.90 -11.59
C VAL A 69 -8.08 23.78 -10.58
N VAL A 70 -7.19 22.86 -10.93
CA VAL A 70 -6.73 21.78 -10.06
C VAL A 70 -5.24 21.95 -9.80
N GLU A 71 -4.88 22.15 -8.55
CA GLU A 71 -3.50 22.19 -8.07
C GLU A 71 -3.23 20.92 -7.26
N HIS A 72 -2.08 20.29 -7.44
CA HIS A 72 -1.72 19.13 -6.63
C HIS A 72 -0.29 19.22 -6.11
N ALA A 73 0.00 18.57 -4.98
CA ALA A 73 1.32 18.57 -4.38
C ALA A 73 1.60 17.24 -3.67
N ALA A 74 2.76 16.65 -3.99
CA ALA A 74 3.29 15.53 -3.24
C ALA A 74 3.81 15.99 -1.87
N GLN A 75 3.40 15.31 -0.81
CA GLN A 75 3.71 15.68 0.56
C GLN A 75 4.77 14.81 1.23
N GLY A 76 5.43 13.92 0.49
CA GLY A 76 6.32 12.90 1.00
C GLY A 76 5.61 11.55 1.14
N GLY A 77 5.96 10.78 2.17
CA GLY A 77 5.30 9.51 2.48
C GLY A 77 3.99 9.68 3.27
N TYR A 78 3.39 8.56 3.64
CA TYR A 78 2.10 8.58 4.37
C TYR A 78 2.21 9.19 5.77
N THR A 79 3.30 8.95 6.47
CA THR A 79 3.59 9.60 7.76
C THR A 79 3.78 11.11 7.61
N ASP A 80 4.43 11.55 6.50
CA ASP A 80 4.68 12.97 6.24
C ASP A 80 3.36 13.72 5.95
N ILE A 81 2.51 13.18 5.07
CA ILE A 81 1.23 13.82 4.74
C ILE A 81 0.31 13.88 5.96
N LYS A 82 0.26 12.81 6.79
CA LYS A 82 -0.47 12.80 8.06
C LYS A 82 0.00 13.93 8.97
N ALA A 83 1.32 14.00 9.22
CA ALA A 83 1.89 15.02 10.11
C ALA A 83 1.64 16.45 9.60
N LYS A 84 1.71 16.66 8.29
CA LYS A 84 1.42 17.97 7.67
C LYS A 84 -0.05 18.34 7.77
N LEU A 85 -0.97 17.40 7.56
CA LEU A 85 -2.41 17.62 7.68
C LEU A 85 -2.79 17.94 9.13
N LEU A 86 -2.27 17.19 10.11
CA LEU A 86 -2.51 17.49 11.54
C LEU A 86 -2.02 18.89 11.96
N LYS A 87 -0.95 19.42 11.33
CA LYS A 87 -0.50 20.80 11.54
C LYS A 87 -1.36 21.82 10.78
N ALA A 88 -1.83 21.47 9.58
CA ALA A 88 -2.64 22.35 8.73
C ALA A 88 -4.07 22.54 9.27
N ILE A 89 -4.63 21.57 9.98
CA ILE A 89 -5.98 21.62 10.53
C ILE A 89 -6.18 22.82 11.47
N PRO A 90 -5.43 22.98 12.57
CA PRO A 90 -5.60 24.12 13.46
C PRO A 90 -5.20 25.44 12.78
N ALA A 91 -4.31 25.43 11.81
CA ALA A 91 -3.91 26.60 11.04
C ALA A 91 -4.93 27.01 9.97
N LYS A 92 -5.94 26.16 9.70
CA LYS A 92 -6.94 26.36 8.62
C LYS A 92 -6.28 26.53 7.24
N THR A 93 -5.28 25.69 6.97
CA THR A 93 -4.52 25.67 5.71
C THR A 93 -4.51 24.28 5.07
N THR A 94 -5.53 23.47 5.37
CA THR A 94 -5.72 22.18 4.74
C THR A 94 -6.00 22.34 3.23
N PRO A 95 -5.62 21.35 2.39
CA PRO A 95 -6.10 21.29 1.03
C PRO A 95 -7.61 21.05 1.00
N THR A 96 -8.24 21.09 -0.17
CA THR A 96 -9.65 20.73 -0.33
C THR A 96 -9.84 19.21 -0.29
N MET A 97 -8.88 18.43 -0.77
CA MET A 97 -8.88 16.98 -0.74
C MET A 97 -7.46 16.42 -0.54
N ALA A 98 -7.34 15.28 0.11
CA ALA A 98 -6.05 14.64 0.30
C ALA A 98 -6.14 13.12 0.39
N TYR A 99 -5.01 12.46 0.08
CA TYR A 99 -4.80 11.07 0.41
C TYR A 99 -4.82 10.83 1.91
N ALA A 100 -5.56 9.81 2.32
CA ALA A 100 -5.55 9.34 3.70
C ALA A 100 -5.84 7.83 3.75
N TYR A 101 -5.13 7.13 4.62
CA TYR A 101 -5.58 5.81 5.04
C TYR A 101 -6.79 5.93 5.98
N PRO A 102 -7.65 4.91 6.10
CA PRO A 102 -8.81 4.97 6.99
C PRO A 102 -8.46 5.35 8.44
N ASP A 103 -7.36 4.84 8.97
CA ASP A 103 -6.84 5.17 10.29
C ASP A 103 -6.44 6.64 10.46
N HIS A 104 -5.90 7.29 9.41
CA HIS A 104 -5.64 8.74 9.41
C HIS A 104 -6.94 9.55 9.37
N VAL A 105 -7.93 9.10 8.59
CA VAL A 105 -9.24 9.78 8.49
C VAL A 105 -9.92 9.84 9.84
N ALA A 106 -9.85 8.78 10.67
CA ALA A 106 -10.41 8.77 12.02
C ALA A 106 -9.85 9.92 12.88
N GLU A 107 -8.54 10.19 12.80
CA GLU A 107 -7.93 11.32 13.52
C GLU A 107 -8.40 12.70 13.00
N TYR A 108 -8.56 12.85 11.68
CA TYR A 108 -9.03 14.11 11.08
C TYR A 108 -10.51 14.37 11.36
N ILE A 109 -11.34 13.31 11.45
CA ILE A 109 -12.73 13.41 11.89
C ILE A 109 -12.81 13.89 13.34
N ASN A 110 -12.01 13.31 14.23
CA ASN A 110 -11.92 13.72 15.64
C ASN A 110 -11.50 15.18 15.78
N ALA A 111 -10.66 15.69 14.89
CA ALA A 111 -10.28 17.11 14.82
C ALA A 111 -11.36 18.01 14.17
N GLY A 112 -12.51 17.47 13.76
CA GLY A 112 -13.62 18.20 13.14
C GLY A 112 -13.33 18.76 11.73
N ALA A 113 -12.28 18.27 11.06
CA ALA A 113 -11.75 18.83 9.82
C ALA A 113 -12.25 18.18 8.55
N VAL A 114 -12.83 16.97 8.63
CA VAL A 114 -13.29 16.19 7.46
C VAL A 114 -14.72 16.55 7.11
N LEU A 115 -14.98 16.70 5.84
CA LEU A 115 -16.31 16.88 5.28
C LEU A 115 -17.05 15.53 5.28
N LYS A 116 -18.30 15.52 5.79
CA LYS A 116 -19.20 14.41 5.61
C LYS A 116 -19.75 14.44 4.18
N LEU A 117 -19.69 13.34 3.47
CA LEU A 117 -19.96 13.30 2.04
C LEU A 117 -21.37 12.86 1.65
N ASP A 118 -22.20 12.48 2.62
CA ASP A 118 -23.55 11.97 2.37
C ASP A 118 -24.40 12.92 1.51
N ASP A 119 -24.37 14.24 1.83
CA ASP A 119 -25.09 15.25 1.08
C ASP A 119 -24.55 15.44 -0.35
N PHE A 120 -23.22 15.28 -0.54
CA PHE A 120 -22.59 15.32 -1.86
C PHE A 120 -22.98 14.13 -2.70
N ILE A 121 -23.01 12.94 -2.09
CA ILE A 121 -23.40 11.68 -2.71
C ILE A 121 -24.86 11.72 -3.15
N ALA A 122 -25.75 12.25 -2.29
CA ALA A 122 -27.19 12.31 -2.56
C ALA A 122 -27.62 13.51 -3.44
N ASN A 123 -26.70 14.38 -3.83
CA ASN A 123 -27.04 15.57 -4.61
C ASN A 123 -27.52 15.23 -6.02
N GLU A 124 -28.65 15.81 -6.45
CA GLU A 124 -29.30 15.52 -7.74
C GLU A 124 -28.47 16.01 -8.95
N GLU A 125 -27.63 17.03 -8.79
CA GLU A 125 -26.85 17.62 -9.89
C GLU A 125 -25.49 16.97 -10.08
N TYR A 126 -24.76 16.74 -8.98
CA TYR A 126 -23.37 16.26 -9.02
C TYR A 126 -23.10 15.02 -8.16
N GLY A 127 -24.13 14.45 -7.52
CA GLY A 127 -24.02 13.25 -6.70
C GLY A 127 -23.83 11.97 -7.51
N PHE A 128 -24.03 10.84 -6.88
CA PHE A 128 -24.00 9.52 -7.52
C PHE A 128 -25.41 8.96 -7.65
N SER A 129 -25.69 8.31 -8.77
CA SER A 129 -26.87 7.44 -8.89
C SER A 129 -26.67 6.16 -8.04
N GLU A 130 -27.76 5.44 -7.77
CA GLU A 130 -27.70 4.13 -7.11
C GLU A 130 -26.83 3.13 -7.89
N GLU A 131 -26.87 3.18 -9.21
CA GLU A 131 -26.06 2.33 -10.08
C GLU A 131 -24.58 2.68 -9.99
N GLU A 132 -24.23 3.97 -9.99
CA GLU A 132 -22.86 4.43 -9.80
C GLU A 132 -22.30 4.03 -8.42
N LEU A 133 -23.11 4.08 -7.35
CA LEU A 133 -22.69 3.64 -6.02
C LEU A 133 -22.50 2.12 -5.95
N ALA A 134 -23.40 1.36 -6.56
CA ALA A 134 -23.29 -0.10 -6.60
C ALA A 134 -22.08 -0.58 -7.43
N ASP A 135 -21.58 0.25 -8.34
CA ASP A 135 -20.38 -0.02 -9.14
C ASP A 135 -19.07 0.17 -8.38
N TYR A 136 -19.08 0.87 -7.24
CA TYR A 136 -17.90 0.88 -6.39
C TYR A 136 -17.71 -0.49 -5.73
N SER A 137 -16.45 -0.96 -5.75
CA SER A 137 -16.07 -2.25 -5.17
C SER A 137 -16.18 -2.24 -3.63
N MET A 138 -15.76 -3.35 -3.01
CA MET A 138 -15.70 -3.52 -1.55
C MET A 138 -14.98 -2.38 -0.81
N TYR A 139 -14.14 -1.61 -1.49
CA TYR A 139 -13.38 -0.50 -0.90
C TYR A 139 -14.26 0.66 -0.39
N TRP A 140 -15.53 0.72 -0.81
CA TRP A 140 -16.45 1.75 -0.34
C TRP A 140 -16.68 1.68 1.17
N SER A 141 -16.74 0.48 1.72
CA SER A 141 -16.96 0.24 3.15
C SER A 141 -15.85 0.84 4.04
N GLU A 142 -14.65 1.03 3.52
CA GLU A 142 -13.56 1.66 4.26
C GLU A 142 -13.85 3.14 4.58
N GLY A 143 -14.68 3.80 3.79
CA GLY A 143 -15.08 5.20 3.95
C GLY A 143 -16.25 5.41 4.91
N THR A 144 -16.90 4.33 5.38
CA THR A 144 -18.12 4.38 6.18
C THR A 144 -17.98 3.79 7.58
N CYS A 145 -16.76 3.44 7.99
CA CYS A 145 -16.51 2.68 9.23
C CYS A 145 -16.29 3.55 10.48
N TYR A 146 -16.60 4.86 10.43
CA TYR A 146 -16.21 5.81 11.48
C TYR A 146 -17.32 6.14 12.46
N ASP A 147 -18.57 5.89 12.12
CA ASP A 147 -19.72 6.09 12.99
C ASP A 147 -20.76 4.99 12.79
N LYS A 148 -21.70 4.86 13.76
CA LYS A 148 -22.78 3.86 13.71
C LYS A 148 -23.79 4.08 12.59
N ALA A 149 -23.87 5.30 12.06
CA ALA A 149 -24.78 5.63 10.98
C ALA A 149 -24.25 5.19 9.61
N GLY A 150 -22.95 4.83 9.54
CA GLY A 150 -22.28 4.49 8.29
C GLY A 150 -22.11 5.70 7.38
N SER A 151 -21.93 6.90 7.97
CA SER A 151 -21.71 8.13 7.21
C SER A 151 -20.41 8.06 6.43
N VAL A 152 -20.39 8.63 5.23
CA VAL A 152 -19.23 8.59 4.33
C VAL A 152 -18.30 9.75 4.63
N TYR A 153 -17.04 9.47 4.99
CA TYR A 153 -16.00 10.47 5.27
C TYR A 153 -14.78 10.37 4.37
N SER A 154 -14.62 9.25 3.67
CA SER A 154 -13.61 9.10 2.64
C SER A 154 -14.12 8.19 1.53
N VAL A 155 -13.49 8.30 0.36
CA VAL A 155 -13.89 7.57 -0.84
C VAL A 155 -12.68 6.89 -1.48
N PRO A 156 -12.82 5.68 -2.04
CA PRO A 156 -11.69 4.91 -2.54
C PRO A 156 -11.05 5.56 -3.77
N TYR A 157 -9.71 5.42 -3.90
CA TYR A 157 -9.02 5.85 -5.12
C TYR A 157 -7.90 4.89 -5.54
N THR A 158 -6.71 4.99 -4.94
CA THR A 158 -5.55 4.18 -5.35
C THR A 158 -5.43 2.95 -4.46
N LYS A 159 -6.26 1.94 -4.72
CA LYS A 159 -6.29 0.70 -3.94
C LYS A 159 -5.25 -0.29 -4.45
N SER A 160 -4.74 -1.10 -3.54
CA SER A 160 -3.68 -2.07 -3.80
C SER A 160 -3.72 -3.21 -2.78
N THR A 161 -2.92 -4.23 -3.03
CA THR A 161 -2.69 -5.33 -2.09
C THR A 161 -1.23 -5.74 -2.10
N GLU A 162 -0.85 -6.71 -1.28
CA GLU A 162 0.49 -7.28 -1.26
C GLU A 162 0.59 -8.49 -2.19
N VAL A 163 1.68 -8.55 -2.94
CA VAL A 163 2.03 -9.66 -3.83
C VAL A 163 3.50 -10.03 -3.67
N ILE A 164 3.86 -11.23 -4.09
CA ILE A 164 5.25 -11.66 -4.25
C ILE A 164 5.72 -11.24 -5.65
N PHE A 165 6.72 -10.36 -5.75
CA PHE A 165 7.55 -10.22 -6.93
C PHE A 165 8.73 -11.19 -6.79
N TYR A 166 9.01 -12.00 -7.82
CA TYR A 166 10.08 -13.00 -7.75
C TYR A 166 10.91 -13.03 -9.03
N ASN A 167 12.17 -13.42 -8.92
CA ASN A 167 13.06 -13.63 -10.04
C ASN A 167 12.65 -14.92 -10.78
N LYS A 168 11.77 -14.78 -11.76
CA LYS A 168 11.22 -15.92 -12.53
C LYS A 168 12.33 -16.69 -13.24
N THR A 169 13.34 -15.99 -13.75
CA THR A 169 14.49 -16.62 -14.43
C THR A 169 15.20 -17.60 -13.51
N VAL A 170 15.50 -17.20 -12.27
CA VAL A 170 16.13 -18.08 -11.27
C VAL A 170 15.18 -19.20 -10.86
N PHE A 171 13.89 -18.92 -10.68
CA PHE A 171 12.91 -19.95 -10.32
C PHE A 171 12.83 -21.05 -11.36
N GLU A 172 12.80 -20.71 -12.65
CA GLU A 172 12.79 -21.67 -13.74
C GLU A 172 14.12 -22.45 -13.83
N GLU A 173 15.25 -21.76 -13.71
CA GLU A 173 16.58 -22.38 -13.76
C GLU A 173 16.79 -23.38 -12.62
N MET A 174 16.36 -23.05 -11.41
CA MET A 174 16.57 -23.85 -10.20
C MET A 174 15.42 -24.84 -9.93
N GLY A 175 14.35 -24.79 -10.73
CA GLY A 175 13.17 -25.64 -10.55
C GLY A 175 12.38 -25.32 -9.28
N TYR A 176 12.37 -24.03 -8.83
CA TYR A 176 11.58 -23.61 -7.69
C TYR A 176 10.12 -23.41 -8.06
N SER A 177 9.24 -23.65 -7.08
CA SER A 177 7.81 -23.35 -7.19
C SER A 177 7.44 -22.27 -6.19
N ILE A 178 6.38 -21.49 -6.51
CA ILE A 178 5.87 -20.47 -5.60
C ILE A 178 5.31 -21.13 -4.33
N PRO A 179 5.73 -20.68 -3.13
CA PRO A 179 5.25 -21.26 -1.88
C PRO A 179 3.80 -20.88 -1.61
N THR A 180 3.03 -21.80 -1.08
CA THR A 180 1.59 -21.63 -0.77
C THR A 180 1.31 -21.38 0.71
N LYS A 181 2.27 -21.71 1.59
CA LYS A 181 2.21 -21.48 3.04
C LYS A 181 3.44 -20.73 3.52
N TRP A 182 3.37 -20.13 4.70
CA TRP A 182 4.51 -19.44 5.29
C TRP A 182 5.53 -20.42 5.88
N TYR A 183 5.07 -21.41 6.64
CA TYR A 183 5.92 -22.38 7.32
C TYR A 183 5.21 -23.71 7.55
N ASN A 184 5.99 -24.73 7.88
CA ASN A 184 5.53 -26.04 8.32
C ASN A 184 6.31 -26.42 9.59
N ASP A 185 5.63 -26.54 10.74
CA ASP A 185 6.26 -26.83 12.03
C ASP A 185 6.81 -28.26 12.11
N GLU A 186 6.18 -29.20 11.40
CA GLU A 186 6.62 -30.60 11.35
C GLU A 186 7.83 -30.80 10.42
N ASN A 187 7.93 -29.98 9.37
CA ASN A 187 9.04 -30.00 8.43
C ASN A 187 9.51 -28.57 8.08
N PRO A 188 10.43 -28.00 8.86
CA PRO A 188 10.91 -26.63 8.60
C PRO A 188 11.61 -26.43 7.24
N ASN A 189 12.04 -27.51 6.58
CA ASN A 189 12.67 -27.50 5.24
C ASN A 189 11.69 -27.79 4.10
N ASP A 190 10.39 -27.81 4.37
CA ASP A 190 9.36 -28.02 3.35
C ASP A 190 9.39 -26.87 2.33
N VAL A 191 9.87 -27.16 1.12
CA VAL A 191 10.02 -26.17 0.04
C VAL A 191 8.70 -25.66 -0.54
N THR A 192 7.58 -26.25 -0.15
CA THR A 192 6.25 -25.71 -0.48
C THR A 192 5.85 -24.54 0.42
N THR A 193 6.66 -24.26 1.45
CA THR A 193 6.51 -23.12 2.36
C THR A 193 7.54 -22.04 2.07
N MET A 194 7.20 -20.79 2.39
CA MET A 194 8.06 -19.63 2.16
C MET A 194 9.42 -19.79 2.84
N PHE A 195 9.45 -20.08 4.14
CA PHE A 195 10.72 -20.16 4.86
C PHE A 195 11.49 -21.45 4.59
N GLY A 196 10.82 -22.56 4.24
CA GLY A 196 11.48 -23.77 3.75
C GLY A 196 12.15 -23.55 2.40
N LEU A 197 11.48 -22.85 1.47
CA LEU A 197 12.06 -22.46 0.19
C LEU A 197 13.22 -21.48 0.39
N CYS A 198 13.10 -20.51 1.30
CA CYS A 198 14.20 -19.59 1.63
C CYS A 198 15.45 -20.32 2.12
N ARG A 199 15.31 -21.35 2.96
CA ARG A 199 16.47 -22.18 3.38
C ARG A 199 17.11 -22.89 2.21
N LYS A 200 16.30 -23.46 1.31
CA LYS A 200 16.82 -24.10 0.10
C LYS A 200 17.53 -23.10 -0.80
N MET A 201 16.95 -21.94 -1.07
CA MET A 201 17.58 -20.89 -1.88
C MET A 201 18.93 -20.46 -1.30
N LYS A 202 19.01 -20.30 0.03
CA LYS A 202 20.24 -19.94 0.71
C LYS A 202 21.32 -21.04 0.56
N ALA A 203 20.93 -22.30 0.64
CA ALA A 203 21.84 -23.42 0.43
C ALA A 203 22.31 -23.52 -1.02
N ASP A 204 21.46 -23.23 -1.99
CA ASP A 204 21.77 -23.36 -3.42
C ASP A 204 22.54 -22.15 -3.97
N TYR A 205 22.48 -20.97 -3.29
CA TYR A 205 22.99 -19.71 -3.81
C TYR A 205 24.47 -19.71 -4.19
N GLU A 206 25.34 -20.35 -3.40
CA GLU A 206 26.77 -20.41 -3.70
C GLU A 206 27.03 -21.12 -5.04
N GLY A 207 26.35 -22.24 -5.28
CA GLY A 207 26.43 -22.99 -6.54
C GLY A 207 25.94 -22.19 -7.73
N TRP A 208 24.79 -21.52 -7.56
CA TRP A 208 24.23 -20.65 -8.58
C TRP A 208 25.17 -19.46 -8.87
N PHE A 209 25.69 -18.78 -7.83
CA PHE A 209 26.60 -17.65 -7.99
C PHE A 209 27.87 -18.02 -8.75
N LYS A 210 28.50 -19.15 -8.40
CA LYS A 210 29.70 -19.67 -9.09
C LYS A 210 29.43 -19.98 -10.57
N LYS A 211 28.24 -20.52 -10.89
CA LYS A 211 27.86 -20.84 -12.26
C LYS A 211 27.77 -19.57 -13.13
N HIS A 212 27.24 -18.49 -12.58
CA HIS A 212 27.02 -17.22 -13.30
C HIS A 212 28.20 -16.25 -13.24
N ASN A 213 29.11 -16.44 -12.28
CA ASN A 213 30.29 -15.58 -12.06
C ASN A 213 31.58 -16.41 -12.10
N LYS A 214 31.88 -17.00 -13.25
CA LYS A 214 32.98 -17.96 -13.45
C LYS A 214 34.38 -17.41 -13.11
N THR A 215 34.55 -16.09 -13.09
CA THR A 215 35.81 -15.40 -12.78
C THR A 215 35.86 -14.85 -11.35
N ALA A 216 34.80 -15.09 -10.54
CA ALA A 216 34.74 -14.59 -9.17
C ALA A 216 35.81 -15.24 -8.28
N THR A 217 36.50 -14.41 -7.51
CA THR A 217 37.47 -14.88 -6.51
C THR A 217 36.77 -15.52 -5.30
N PRO A 218 37.46 -16.35 -4.50
CA PRO A 218 36.90 -16.91 -3.26
C PRO A 218 36.33 -15.85 -2.32
N ASP A 219 36.96 -14.67 -2.21
CA ASP A 219 36.48 -13.57 -1.36
C ASP A 219 35.19 -12.93 -1.92
N GLN A 220 35.08 -12.80 -3.23
CA GLN A 220 33.85 -12.31 -3.88
C GLN A 220 32.70 -13.31 -3.67
N ILE A 221 32.94 -14.62 -3.81
CA ILE A 221 31.96 -15.65 -3.54
C ILE A 221 31.53 -15.60 -2.08
N SER A 222 32.48 -15.58 -1.14
CA SER A 222 32.19 -15.49 0.29
C SER A 222 31.35 -14.25 0.64
N THR A 223 31.68 -13.09 0.06
CA THR A 223 30.95 -11.86 0.26
C THR A 223 29.52 -11.95 -0.30
N ALA A 224 29.34 -12.49 -1.51
CA ALA A 224 28.04 -12.67 -2.13
C ALA A 224 27.16 -13.60 -1.29
N VAL A 225 27.68 -14.75 -0.86
CA VAL A 225 26.95 -15.73 -0.03
C VAL A 225 26.53 -15.11 1.31
N LYS A 226 27.38 -14.33 1.96
CA LYS A 226 27.07 -13.67 3.22
C LYS A 226 26.03 -12.56 3.08
N SER A 227 26.01 -11.87 1.95
CA SER A 227 25.09 -10.76 1.69
C SER A 227 23.74 -11.19 1.10
N PHE A 228 23.66 -12.40 0.59
CA PHE A 228 22.43 -12.91 -0.02
C PHE A 228 21.35 -13.22 1.02
N VAL A 229 20.17 -12.69 0.78
CA VAL A 229 18.96 -12.97 1.56
C VAL A 229 17.85 -13.34 0.58
N PRO A 230 17.16 -14.48 0.74
CA PRO A 230 16.17 -14.93 -0.23
C PRO A 230 14.96 -14.01 -0.40
N LEU A 231 14.45 -13.43 0.71
CA LEU A 231 13.17 -12.73 0.76
C LEU A 231 13.32 -11.31 1.34
N GLY A 232 12.63 -10.35 0.73
CA GLY A 232 12.36 -9.03 1.30
C GLY A 232 10.88 -8.85 1.60
N TYR A 233 10.53 -8.08 2.64
CA TYR A 233 9.16 -7.66 2.93
C TYR A 233 9.14 -6.13 3.12
N ASP A 234 8.38 -5.44 2.28
CA ASP A 234 8.47 -3.97 2.15
C ASP A 234 7.77 -3.17 3.26
N SER A 235 7.06 -3.82 4.19
CA SER A 235 6.31 -3.13 5.24
C SER A 235 6.25 -3.99 6.49
N ASP A 236 6.92 -3.54 7.56
CA ASP A 236 6.97 -4.25 8.83
C ASP A 236 5.60 -4.32 9.51
N ASP A 237 4.85 -3.23 9.44
CA ASP A 237 3.48 -3.12 9.97
C ASP A 237 2.50 -4.02 9.20
N ASN A 238 2.51 -3.97 7.88
CA ASN A 238 1.66 -4.85 7.08
C ASN A 238 2.03 -6.33 7.27
N MET A 239 3.31 -6.66 7.39
CA MET A 239 3.73 -8.04 7.69
C MET A 239 3.10 -8.53 8.99
N TYR A 240 3.16 -7.72 10.07
CA TYR A 240 2.53 -8.04 11.34
C TYR A 240 1.02 -8.21 11.19
N ILE A 241 0.33 -7.26 10.55
CA ILE A 241 -1.12 -7.22 10.41
C ILE A 241 -1.63 -8.39 9.54
N THR A 242 -0.97 -8.63 8.39
CA THR A 242 -1.32 -9.73 7.48
C THR A 242 -1.14 -11.09 8.16
N LEU A 243 -0.01 -11.32 8.80
CA LEU A 243 0.24 -12.58 9.51
C LEU A 243 -0.69 -12.74 10.72
N SER A 244 -0.97 -11.66 11.43
CA SER A 244 -1.95 -11.70 12.54
C SER A 244 -3.34 -12.12 12.06
N ALA A 245 -3.81 -11.55 10.96
CA ALA A 245 -5.10 -11.92 10.38
C ALA A 245 -5.14 -13.38 9.92
N GLN A 246 -4.08 -13.87 9.27
CA GLN A 246 -3.98 -15.26 8.80
C GLN A 246 -3.86 -16.28 9.95
N LEU A 247 -3.23 -15.90 11.06
CA LEU A 247 -2.97 -16.79 12.21
C LEU A 247 -4.02 -16.66 13.33
N GLY A 248 -5.02 -15.79 13.16
CA GLY A 248 -6.02 -15.51 14.19
C GLY A 248 -5.37 -14.92 15.46
N ILE A 249 -4.40 -14.03 15.29
CA ILE A 249 -3.75 -13.27 16.36
C ILE A 249 -4.57 -11.99 16.59
N PRO A 250 -5.02 -11.68 17.80
CA PRO A 250 -5.70 -10.43 18.10
C PRO A 250 -4.79 -9.24 17.81
N TYR A 251 -5.28 -8.28 17.03
CA TYR A 251 -4.57 -7.03 16.70
C TYR A 251 -5.30 -5.83 17.30
N THR A 252 -6.38 -5.39 16.66
CA THR A 252 -7.26 -4.31 17.13
C THR A 252 -8.72 -4.68 16.94
N SER A 253 -9.62 -4.03 17.67
CA SER A 253 -11.08 -4.18 17.48
C SER A 253 -11.79 -2.85 17.79
N LEU A 254 -13.03 -2.72 17.30
CA LEU A 254 -13.94 -1.63 17.69
C LEU A 254 -14.84 -2.05 18.84
N ASN A 255 -15.10 -1.10 19.73
CA ASN A 255 -16.15 -1.16 20.73
C ASN A 255 -17.50 -0.74 20.12
N GLU A 256 -18.58 -0.96 20.87
CA GLU A 256 -19.92 -0.52 20.46
C GLU A 256 -20.03 1.00 20.26
N ASP A 257 -19.23 1.79 20.95
CA ASP A 257 -19.21 3.26 20.84
C ASP A 257 -18.26 3.79 19.76
N MET A 258 -17.69 2.87 18.95
CA MET A 258 -16.70 3.14 17.89
C MET A 258 -15.32 3.55 18.41
N SER A 259 -15.06 3.51 19.69
CA SER A 259 -13.71 3.53 20.24
C SER A 259 -12.95 2.24 19.93
N GLY A 260 -11.63 2.28 19.97
CA GLY A 260 -10.81 1.13 19.63
C GLY A 260 -10.20 0.41 20.82
N ASN A 261 -9.85 -0.85 20.61
CA ASN A 261 -9.06 -1.66 21.54
C ASN A 261 -7.78 -2.13 20.87
N PHE A 262 -6.67 -2.10 21.61
CA PHE A 262 -5.36 -2.61 21.21
C PHE A 262 -5.14 -4.00 21.80
N LEU A 263 -5.55 -5.04 21.07
CA LEU A 263 -5.56 -6.41 21.58
C LEU A 263 -4.18 -7.08 21.51
N PHE A 264 -3.26 -6.58 20.69
CA PHE A 264 -1.93 -7.15 20.53
C PHE A 264 -1.07 -7.08 21.80
N GLY A 265 -1.39 -6.17 22.72
CA GLY A 265 -0.68 -6.01 24.00
C GLY A 265 -0.98 -7.10 25.03
N GLY A 266 -2.09 -7.80 24.90
CA GLY A 266 -2.55 -8.73 25.92
C GLY A 266 -2.98 -8.05 27.23
N ASP A 267 -3.32 -8.83 28.24
CA ASP A 267 -3.88 -8.32 29.52
C ASP A 267 -2.85 -7.59 30.39
N ASP A 268 -1.58 -7.95 30.28
CA ASP A 268 -0.45 -7.36 31.05
C ASP A 268 0.37 -6.32 30.28
N LEU A 269 -0.07 -5.95 29.08
CA LEU A 269 0.57 -5.02 28.14
C LEU A 269 1.96 -5.49 27.63
N LYS A 270 2.33 -6.75 27.87
CA LYS A 270 3.62 -7.33 27.47
C LYS A 270 3.55 -8.17 26.20
N GLY A 271 2.46 -8.09 25.50
CA GLY A 271 2.19 -8.79 24.26
C GLY A 271 1.29 -10.00 24.44
N HIS A 272 0.24 -10.07 23.63
CA HIS A 272 -0.62 -11.25 23.55
C HIS A 272 0.25 -12.48 23.21
N PRO A 273 0.08 -13.64 23.88
CA PRO A 273 0.96 -14.80 23.70
C PRO A 273 1.19 -15.21 22.24
N LYS A 274 0.14 -15.26 21.42
CA LYS A 274 0.27 -15.58 19.99
C LYS A 274 1.06 -14.52 19.22
N ALA A 275 0.96 -13.23 19.59
CA ALA A 275 1.71 -12.15 18.97
C ALA A 275 3.21 -12.29 19.29
N ARG A 276 3.54 -12.60 20.54
CA ARG A 276 4.93 -12.88 20.95
C ARG A 276 5.51 -14.09 20.21
N ASP A 277 4.73 -15.17 20.06
CA ASP A 277 5.16 -16.36 19.33
C ASP A 277 5.44 -16.06 17.87
N LEU A 278 4.60 -15.22 17.23
CA LEU A 278 4.85 -14.74 15.85
C LEU A 278 6.17 -13.98 15.78
N VAL A 279 6.40 -13.00 16.66
CA VAL A 279 7.61 -12.16 16.62
C VAL A 279 8.87 -12.99 16.91
N LYS A 280 8.81 -13.94 17.86
CA LYS A 280 9.91 -14.90 18.12
C LYS A 280 10.23 -15.75 16.89
N ARG A 281 9.21 -16.24 16.20
CA ARG A 281 9.35 -17.03 14.98
C ARG A 281 10.04 -16.21 13.88
N LEU A 282 9.58 -14.99 13.66
CA LEU A 282 10.19 -14.06 12.70
C LEU A 282 11.65 -13.74 13.06
N ARG A 283 11.93 -13.52 14.34
CA ARG A 283 13.30 -13.34 14.82
C ARG A 283 14.18 -14.55 14.48
N GLY A 284 13.70 -15.77 14.69
CA GLY A 284 14.44 -16.98 14.32
C GLY A 284 14.76 -17.04 12.82
N TYR A 285 13.81 -16.72 11.96
CA TYR A 285 14.04 -16.69 10.50
C TYR A 285 15.00 -15.56 10.07
N TYR A 286 14.93 -14.43 10.74
CA TYR A 286 15.87 -13.33 10.52
C TYR A 286 17.30 -13.69 10.92
N ASP A 287 17.49 -14.34 12.06
CA ASP A 287 18.79 -14.82 12.55
C ASP A 287 19.40 -15.89 11.61
N GLU A 288 18.56 -16.71 10.97
CA GLU A 288 18.98 -17.62 9.89
C GLU A 288 19.35 -16.86 8.60
N GLY A 289 19.03 -15.55 8.49
CA GLY A 289 19.25 -14.72 7.30
C GLY A 289 18.34 -15.10 6.15
N LEU A 290 17.08 -15.51 6.42
CA LEU A 290 16.12 -15.93 5.41
C LEU A 290 15.34 -14.76 4.83
N PHE A 291 15.20 -13.68 5.57
CA PHE A 291 14.50 -12.50 5.09
C PHE A 291 15.04 -11.20 5.71
N VAL A 292 14.68 -10.09 5.09
CA VAL A 292 14.86 -8.72 5.58
C VAL A 292 13.55 -7.96 5.40
N THR A 293 13.35 -6.93 6.22
CA THR A 293 12.24 -5.99 6.02
C THR A 293 12.76 -4.61 5.66
N LYS A 294 11.88 -3.72 5.23
CA LYS A 294 12.23 -2.32 5.01
C LYS A 294 12.85 -1.69 6.27
N GLY A 295 12.28 -1.95 7.45
CA GLY A 295 12.77 -1.42 8.73
C GLY A 295 14.16 -1.95 9.12
N THR A 296 14.52 -3.16 8.68
CA THR A 296 15.87 -3.73 8.96
C THR A 296 16.92 -3.31 7.95
N LEU A 297 16.57 -2.67 6.86
CA LEU A 297 17.51 -2.17 5.86
C LEU A 297 18.01 -0.76 6.20
N PRO A 298 19.28 -0.43 5.86
CA PRO A 298 19.80 0.91 6.07
C PRO A 298 18.92 2.00 5.46
N ASN A 299 18.67 3.07 6.21
CA ASN A 299 17.85 4.22 5.81
C ASN A 299 16.41 3.84 5.40
N ASN A 300 15.85 2.75 5.93
CA ASN A 300 14.53 2.24 5.58
C ASN A 300 14.34 2.10 4.06
N THR A 301 15.36 1.59 3.38
CA THR A 301 15.33 1.38 1.93
C THR A 301 14.34 0.29 1.57
N TYR A 302 13.54 0.50 0.53
CA TYR A 302 12.61 -0.51 0.02
C TYR A 302 13.33 -1.76 -0.47
N THR A 303 12.76 -2.94 -0.22
CA THR A 303 13.34 -4.23 -0.59
C THR A 303 13.40 -4.43 -2.10
N SER A 304 12.53 -3.75 -2.86
CA SER A 304 12.56 -3.69 -4.32
C SER A 304 13.92 -3.24 -4.88
N THR A 305 14.63 -2.32 -4.20
CA THR A 305 15.98 -1.91 -4.58
C THR A 305 16.99 -3.06 -4.55
N LYS A 306 16.89 -3.94 -3.55
CA LYS A 306 17.74 -5.15 -3.45
C LYS A 306 17.27 -6.25 -4.41
N PHE A 307 15.98 -6.36 -4.63
CA PHE A 307 15.38 -7.32 -5.54
C PHE A 307 15.84 -7.08 -6.99
N THR A 308 15.73 -5.85 -7.49
CA THR A 308 16.14 -5.50 -8.87
C THR A 308 17.65 -5.61 -9.11
N THR A 309 18.45 -5.70 -8.05
CA THR A 309 19.91 -5.93 -8.13
C THR A 309 20.32 -7.40 -7.88
N GLU A 310 19.37 -8.32 -7.75
CA GLU A 310 19.54 -9.75 -7.47
C GLU A 310 20.13 -10.07 -6.09
N ALA A 311 20.17 -9.11 -5.19
CA ALA A 311 20.54 -9.35 -3.78
C ALA A 311 19.40 -10.03 -2.99
N LEU A 312 18.18 -10.02 -3.54
CA LEU A 312 17.01 -10.81 -3.14
C LEU A 312 16.46 -11.55 -4.36
N TRP A 313 15.86 -12.70 -4.16
CA TRP A 313 15.15 -13.43 -5.23
C TRP A 313 13.63 -13.31 -5.15
N MET A 314 13.12 -12.89 -4.00
CA MET A 314 11.71 -12.57 -3.78
C MET A 314 11.58 -11.24 -3.00
N SER A 315 10.55 -10.48 -3.32
CA SER A 315 10.17 -9.26 -2.58
C SER A 315 8.65 -9.23 -2.44
N ILE A 316 8.16 -9.16 -1.21
CA ILE A 316 6.74 -8.94 -0.94
C ILE A 316 6.53 -7.44 -0.78
N GLY A 317 5.60 -6.90 -1.54
CA GLY A 317 5.30 -5.48 -1.50
C GLY A 317 3.98 -5.16 -2.19
N SER A 318 3.62 -3.88 -2.17
CA SER A 318 2.38 -3.37 -2.75
C SER A 318 2.34 -3.50 -4.27
N THR A 319 1.18 -3.84 -4.83
CA THR A 319 0.91 -3.77 -6.27
C THR A 319 1.12 -2.36 -6.82
N GLY A 320 0.84 -1.31 -6.05
CA GLY A 320 1.19 0.09 -6.39
C GLY A 320 2.69 0.34 -6.52
N GLY A 321 3.54 -0.59 -6.06
CA GLY A 321 4.99 -0.58 -6.22
C GLY A 321 5.51 -1.32 -7.45
N THR A 322 4.64 -1.74 -8.39
CA THR A 322 4.99 -2.52 -9.57
C THR A 322 6.14 -1.92 -10.38
N SER A 323 6.14 -0.59 -10.57
CA SER A 323 7.20 0.09 -11.32
C SER A 323 8.60 -0.07 -10.71
N TYR A 324 8.69 -0.16 -9.39
CA TYR A 324 9.96 -0.29 -8.66
C TYR A 324 10.49 -1.73 -8.60
N ASN A 325 9.66 -2.70 -9.01
CA ASN A 325 10.03 -4.12 -9.06
C ASN A 325 10.37 -4.61 -10.49
N LYS A 326 10.38 -3.72 -11.49
CA LYS A 326 10.85 -4.03 -12.85
C LYS A 326 12.36 -4.25 -12.85
N SER A 327 12.83 -5.23 -13.61
CA SER A 327 14.26 -5.52 -13.77
C SER A 327 14.59 -5.71 -15.25
N ASP A 328 15.74 -5.16 -15.67
CA ASP A 328 16.31 -5.40 -16.98
C ASP A 328 17.28 -6.61 -16.98
N LYS A 329 17.54 -7.20 -15.81
CA LYS A 329 18.49 -8.30 -15.62
C LYS A 329 17.84 -9.67 -15.70
N PHE A 330 16.57 -9.78 -15.33
CA PHE A 330 15.82 -11.02 -15.25
C PHE A 330 14.31 -10.78 -15.46
N GLU A 331 13.61 -11.82 -15.86
CA GLU A 331 12.16 -11.78 -15.94
C GLU A 331 11.56 -11.79 -14.52
N VAL A 332 10.68 -10.82 -14.26
CA VAL A 332 9.94 -10.73 -13.00
C VAL A 332 8.62 -11.48 -13.13
N GLY A 333 8.37 -12.39 -12.19
CA GLY A 333 7.07 -13.02 -11.97
C GLY A 333 6.32 -12.34 -10.82
N VAL A 334 5.01 -12.54 -10.81
CA VAL A 334 4.11 -12.07 -9.73
C VAL A 334 3.30 -13.25 -9.23
N ALA A 335 3.12 -13.34 -7.91
CA ALA A 335 2.31 -14.38 -7.29
C ALA A 335 1.59 -13.85 -6.04
N ALA A 336 0.49 -14.52 -5.65
CA ALA A 336 -0.19 -14.23 -4.39
C ALA A 336 0.73 -14.56 -3.20
N ILE A 337 0.55 -13.83 -2.10
CA ILE A 337 1.24 -14.14 -0.84
C ILE A 337 0.78 -15.50 -0.29
N PRO A 338 1.65 -16.24 0.43
CA PRO A 338 1.27 -17.50 1.03
C PRO A 338 0.11 -17.34 2.03
N GLN A 339 -0.68 -18.39 2.17
CA GLN A 339 -1.79 -18.46 3.10
C GLN A 339 -1.53 -19.56 4.12
N GLN A 340 -1.40 -19.22 5.42
CA GLN A 340 -1.15 -20.24 6.44
C GLN A 340 -2.36 -21.17 6.61
N ASP A 341 -3.56 -20.63 6.48
CA ASP A 341 -4.81 -21.39 6.37
C ASP A 341 -5.50 -21.11 5.01
N PRO A 342 -5.33 -21.97 4.01
CA PRO A 342 -5.97 -21.76 2.71
C PRO A 342 -7.50 -21.80 2.72
N ALA A 343 -8.12 -22.34 3.80
CA ALA A 343 -9.58 -22.37 3.92
C ALA A 343 -10.13 -20.98 4.34
N ASN A 344 -9.31 -20.14 4.99
CA ASN A 344 -9.67 -18.79 5.43
C ASN A 344 -8.60 -17.78 4.96
N PRO A 345 -8.44 -17.59 3.64
CA PRO A 345 -7.39 -16.75 3.13
C PRO A 345 -7.58 -15.29 3.56
N LYS A 346 -6.45 -14.62 3.86
CA LYS A 346 -6.42 -13.21 4.24
C LYS A 346 -5.31 -12.50 3.49
N VAL A 347 -5.71 -11.45 2.75
CA VAL A 347 -4.81 -10.57 2.02
C VAL A 347 -5.18 -9.13 2.37
N ILE A 348 -4.22 -8.33 2.79
CA ILE A 348 -4.51 -6.96 3.21
C ILE A 348 -4.96 -6.12 2.01
N SER A 349 -6.15 -5.49 2.15
CA SER A 349 -6.52 -4.37 1.29
C SER A 349 -5.84 -3.11 1.83
N GLN A 350 -5.13 -2.41 0.97
CA GLN A 350 -4.38 -1.22 1.31
C GLN A 350 -4.49 -0.15 0.22
N GLY A 351 -3.72 0.90 0.36
CA GLY A 351 -3.78 2.07 -0.51
C GLY A 351 -4.71 3.14 0.05
N PRO A 352 -4.41 4.41 -0.24
CA PRO A 352 -5.17 5.51 0.31
C PRO A 352 -6.53 5.64 -0.34
N SER A 353 -7.46 6.14 0.48
CA SER A 353 -8.69 6.78 0.05
C SER A 353 -8.45 8.29 -0.07
N ILE A 354 -9.44 9.02 -0.57
CA ILE A 354 -9.46 10.48 -0.57
C ILE A 354 -10.45 10.95 0.49
N CYS A 355 -10.01 11.83 1.38
CA CYS A 355 -10.88 12.61 2.26
C CYS A 355 -10.93 14.06 1.82
N PHE A 356 -12.04 14.74 2.10
CA PHE A 356 -12.28 16.14 1.78
C PHE A 356 -12.28 16.96 3.06
N PHE A 357 -11.66 18.13 3.00
CA PHE A 357 -11.50 18.98 4.17
C PHE A 357 -12.48 20.15 4.17
N LYS A 358 -12.83 20.60 5.36
CA LYS A 358 -13.61 21.82 5.60
C LYS A 358 -12.88 22.73 6.57
N ASN A 359 -12.84 23.99 6.27
CA ASN A 359 -12.42 25.06 7.15
C ASN A 359 -12.97 26.40 6.62
N SER A 360 -12.80 27.49 7.37
CA SER A 360 -13.37 28.80 7.01
C SER A 360 -12.75 29.48 5.77
N LYS A 361 -11.74 28.87 5.15
CA LYS A 361 -11.08 29.39 3.93
C LYS A 361 -11.37 28.54 2.69
N ILE A 362 -12.02 27.41 2.85
CA ILE A 362 -12.46 26.55 1.74
C ILE A 362 -13.90 26.91 1.43
N THR A 363 -14.15 27.38 0.23
CA THR A 363 -15.51 27.73 -0.25
C THR A 363 -16.32 26.48 -0.52
N GLU A 364 -17.62 26.55 -0.48
CA GLU A 364 -18.52 25.47 -0.89
C GLU A 364 -18.26 25.08 -2.35
N GLN A 365 -18.03 26.07 -3.22
CA GLN A 365 -17.72 25.82 -4.61
C GLN A 365 -16.40 25.03 -4.78
N ALA A 366 -15.37 25.31 -4.00
CA ALA A 366 -14.14 24.53 -4.01
C ALA A 366 -14.37 23.08 -3.57
N GLN A 367 -15.28 22.83 -2.64
CA GLN A 367 -15.68 21.48 -2.23
C GLN A 367 -16.43 20.76 -3.35
N ILE A 368 -17.40 21.44 -4.00
CA ILE A 368 -18.13 20.90 -5.15
C ILE A 368 -17.17 20.58 -6.32
N ASN A 369 -16.25 21.49 -6.63
CA ASN A 369 -15.26 21.28 -7.67
C ASN A 369 -14.33 20.10 -7.36
N SER A 370 -13.94 19.94 -6.09
CA SER A 370 -13.14 18.80 -5.65
C SER A 370 -13.91 17.46 -5.78
N TRP A 371 -15.21 17.48 -5.48
CA TRP A 371 -16.09 16.35 -5.66
C TRP A 371 -16.27 15.98 -7.14
N LYS A 372 -16.50 16.96 -8.02
CA LYS A 372 -16.56 16.75 -9.48
C LYS A 372 -15.27 16.15 -10.03
N PHE A 373 -14.12 16.66 -9.56
CA PHE A 373 -12.81 16.10 -9.93
C PHE A 373 -12.65 14.66 -9.45
N TYR A 374 -13.06 14.35 -8.21
CA TYR A 374 -13.04 12.96 -7.70
C TYR A 374 -13.90 12.03 -8.55
N LYS A 375 -15.16 12.39 -8.84
CA LYS A 375 -16.03 11.58 -9.71
C LYS A 375 -15.37 11.29 -11.05
N TRP A 376 -14.75 12.30 -11.63
CA TRP A 376 -14.11 12.17 -12.94
C TRP A 376 -12.88 11.24 -12.90
N ILE A 377 -11.96 11.41 -11.95
CA ILE A 377 -10.76 10.54 -11.84
C ILE A 377 -11.11 9.11 -11.46
N THR A 378 -12.31 8.85 -10.93
CA THR A 378 -12.81 7.53 -10.57
C THR A 378 -13.92 7.04 -11.50
N SER A 379 -14.12 7.67 -12.66
CA SER A 379 -14.97 7.06 -13.69
C SER A 379 -14.41 5.68 -14.09
N PRO A 380 -15.24 4.75 -14.59
CA PRO A 380 -14.76 3.42 -14.98
C PRO A 380 -13.55 3.47 -15.91
N GLU A 381 -13.56 4.36 -16.89
CA GLU A 381 -12.47 4.53 -17.86
C GLU A 381 -11.20 5.05 -17.21
N ASN A 382 -11.31 6.06 -16.33
CA ASN A 382 -10.16 6.72 -15.73
C ASN A 382 -9.52 5.84 -14.66
N THR A 383 -10.31 5.14 -13.82
CA THR A 383 -9.75 4.22 -12.83
C THR A 383 -9.13 2.99 -13.49
N ALA A 384 -9.70 2.47 -14.59
CA ALA A 384 -9.08 1.42 -15.40
C ALA A 384 -7.74 1.88 -16.00
N ALA A 385 -7.72 3.06 -16.64
CA ALA A 385 -6.51 3.62 -17.25
C ALA A 385 -5.40 3.84 -16.22
N PHE A 386 -5.74 4.39 -15.04
CA PHE A 386 -4.80 4.58 -13.95
C PHE A 386 -4.25 3.23 -13.45
N ALA A 387 -5.10 2.26 -13.23
CA ALA A 387 -4.72 0.92 -12.77
C ALA A 387 -3.74 0.23 -13.75
N MET A 388 -4.04 0.24 -15.05
CA MET A 388 -3.20 -0.36 -16.09
C MET A 388 -1.78 0.23 -16.16
N LEU A 389 -1.59 1.48 -15.77
CA LEU A 389 -0.33 2.19 -15.86
C LEU A 389 0.48 2.23 -14.55
N THR A 390 -0.14 1.86 -13.43
CA THR A 390 0.46 2.02 -12.10
C THR A 390 0.59 0.73 -11.30
N GLY A 391 -0.25 -0.28 -11.61
CA GLY A 391 -0.38 -1.50 -10.81
C GLY A 391 -1.31 -1.36 -9.60
N TYR A 392 -1.93 -0.18 -9.41
CA TYR A 392 -3.07 -0.06 -8.49
C TYR A 392 -4.29 -0.81 -9.03
N GLU A 393 -5.32 -0.94 -8.23
CA GLU A 393 -6.55 -1.62 -8.60
C GLU A 393 -7.64 -0.61 -8.98
N PRO A 394 -8.46 -0.91 -9.99
CA PRO A 394 -9.64 -0.11 -10.29
C PRO A 394 -10.60 -0.09 -9.10
N VAL A 395 -11.22 1.06 -8.84
CA VAL A 395 -12.19 1.19 -7.73
C VAL A 395 -13.64 1.01 -8.18
N ARG A 396 -13.85 0.76 -9.47
CA ARG A 396 -15.17 0.48 -10.08
C ARG A 396 -15.21 -0.94 -10.60
N LEU A 397 -16.30 -1.67 -10.33
CA LEU A 397 -16.49 -3.05 -10.81
C LEU A 397 -16.55 -3.10 -12.35
N SER A 398 -17.28 -2.17 -12.97
CA SER A 398 -17.39 -2.05 -14.44
C SER A 398 -16.03 -1.81 -15.13
N ALA A 399 -15.07 -1.21 -14.43
CA ALA A 399 -13.72 -1.02 -14.95
C ALA A 399 -12.98 -2.34 -15.20
N TYR A 400 -13.19 -3.36 -14.36
CA TYR A 400 -12.60 -4.70 -14.52
C TYR A 400 -13.17 -5.45 -15.73
N GLU A 401 -14.39 -5.10 -16.18
CA GLU A 401 -15.10 -5.71 -17.28
C GLU A 401 -14.92 -4.94 -18.60
N SER A 402 -14.33 -3.74 -18.56
CA SER A 402 -14.07 -2.96 -19.77
C SER A 402 -13.15 -3.70 -20.73
N ASP A 403 -13.41 -3.58 -22.03
CA ASP A 403 -12.59 -4.23 -23.08
C ASP A 403 -11.10 -3.91 -22.92
N ALA A 404 -10.77 -2.66 -22.57
CA ALA A 404 -9.39 -2.22 -22.40
C ALA A 404 -8.70 -2.93 -21.24
N TYR A 405 -9.38 -3.09 -20.08
CA TYR A 405 -8.81 -3.75 -18.92
C TYR A 405 -8.74 -5.27 -19.09
N VAL A 406 -9.79 -5.88 -19.69
CA VAL A 406 -9.79 -7.30 -20.04
C VAL A 406 -8.66 -7.62 -21.00
N GLU A 407 -8.45 -6.77 -22.01
CA GLU A 407 -7.32 -6.90 -22.93
C GLU A 407 -5.96 -6.71 -22.23
N HIS A 408 -5.87 -5.76 -21.27
CA HIS A 408 -4.64 -5.48 -20.54
C HIS A 408 -4.21 -6.64 -19.64
N LYS A 409 -5.12 -7.26 -18.90
CA LYS A 409 -4.81 -8.35 -17.95
C LYS A 409 -4.57 -9.72 -18.60
N ASP A 410 -4.59 -9.82 -19.92
CA ASP A 410 -4.37 -11.06 -20.65
C ASP A 410 -2.88 -11.42 -20.71
N ILE A 411 -2.45 -12.30 -19.80
CA ILE A 411 -1.05 -12.78 -19.71
C ILE A 411 -0.63 -13.70 -20.84
N THR A 412 -1.55 -14.12 -21.72
CA THR A 412 -1.22 -14.97 -22.89
C THR A 412 -0.64 -14.15 -24.03
N LYS A 413 -0.77 -12.83 -23.98
CA LYS A 413 -0.21 -11.92 -24.97
C LYS A 413 1.31 -11.93 -24.94
N LYS A 414 1.91 -11.81 -26.11
CA LYS A 414 3.36 -11.81 -26.30
C LYS A 414 4.06 -10.60 -25.64
N ASP A 415 3.34 -9.49 -25.49
CA ASP A 415 3.79 -8.23 -24.91
C ASP A 415 3.30 -8.03 -23.46
N ALA A 416 2.80 -9.10 -22.82
CA ALA A 416 2.38 -9.07 -21.42
C ALA A 416 3.54 -8.66 -20.50
N ASP A 417 3.42 -7.48 -19.93
CA ASP A 417 4.43 -6.89 -19.05
C ASP A 417 4.13 -7.16 -17.56
N LEU A 418 4.89 -6.54 -16.67
CA LEU A 418 4.70 -6.74 -15.23
C LEU A 418 3.35 -6.19 -14.73
N TYR A 419 2.85 -5.10 -15.31
CA TYR A 419 1.52 -4.55 -14.96
C TYR A 419 0.41 -5.50 -15.41
N THR A 420 0.53 -6.11 -16.61
CA THR A 420 -0.38 -7.16 -17.07
C THR A 420 -0.46 -8.32 -16.09
N LYS A 421 0.71 -8.80 -15.61
CA LYS A 421 0.77 -9.90 -14.63
C LYS A 421 0.12 -9.55 -13.30
N VAL A 422 0.34 -8.32 -12.80
CA VAL A 422 -0.30 -7.80 -11.58
C VAL A 422 -1.79 -7.70 -11.77
N ALA A 423 -2.28 -7.06 -12.84
CA ALA A 423 -3.70 -6.90 -13.12
C ALA A 423 -4.43 -8.25 -13.26
N ASN A 424 -3.79 -9.24 -13.90
CA ASN A 424 -4.33 -10.60 -13.99
C ASN A 424 -4.50 -11.23 -12.59
N LEU A 425 -3.47 -11.15 -11.76
CA LEU A 425 -3.48 -11.75 -10.42
C LEU A 425 -4.53 -11.09 -9.52
N THR A 426 -4.56 -9.76 -9.44
CA THR A 426 -5.46 -9.02 -8.56
C THR A 426 -6.91 -9.01 -9.03
N SER A 427 -7.18 -9.35 -10.29
CA SER A 427 -8.53 -9.60 -10.79
C SER A 427 -9.05 -11.00 -10.44
N SER A 428 -8.22 -11.85 -9.85
CA SER A 428 -8.62 -13.22 -9.52
C SER A 428 -9.55 -13.24 -8.29
N PRO A 429 -10.69 -13.96 -8.33
CA PRO A 429 -11.55 -14.13 -7.16
C PRO A 429 -10.85 -14.74 -5.95
N ALA A 430 -9.79 -15.51 -6.15
CA ALA A 430 -8.98 -16.07 -5.08
C ALA A 430 -8.22 -14.99 -4.29
N VAL A 431 -7.88 -13.87 -4.91
CA VAL A 431 -7.22 -12.73 -4.26
C VAL A 431 -8.27 -11.75 -3.74
N THR A 432 -9.21 -11.31 -4.58
CA THR A 432 -10.22 -10.32 -4.16
C THR A 432 -11.15 -10.83 -3.08
N GLY A 433 -11.48 -12.12 -3.06
CA GLY A 433 -12.28 -12.77 -2.02
C GLY A 433 -11.55 -12.94 -0.67
N ALA A 434 -10.23 -12.72 -0.65
CA ALA A 434 -9.41 -12.81 0.55
C ALA A 434 -9.14 -11.45 1.22
N TYR A 435 -9.57 -10.33 0.64
CA TYR A 435 -9.29 -9.00 1.15
C TYR A 435 -9.86 -8.75 2.53
N PHE A 436 -9.06 -8.13 3.37
CA PHE A 436 -9.48 -7.62 4.67
C PHE A 436 -8.85 -6.24 4.93
N THR A 437 -9.49 -5.49 5.81
CA THR A 437 -8.99 -4.23 6.38
C THR A 437 -8.99 -4.30 7.89
N SER A 438 -8.09 -3.58 8.53
CA SER A 438 -8.11 -3.42 9.98
C SER A 438 -9.12 -2.33 10.38
N PRO A 439 -9.76 -2.42 11.55
CA PRO A 439 -10.63 -1.37 12.06
C PRO A 439 -9.93 -0.02 12.13
N ALA A 440 -10.62 1.05 11.73
CA ALA A 440 -10.13 2.42 11.79
C ALA A 440 -10.81 3.18 12.93
N PHE A 441 -10.02 3.73 13.83
CA PHE A 441 -10.46 4.52 15.00
C PHE A 441 -9.33 5.45 15.43
N VAL A 442 -9.62 6.41 16.31
CA VAL A 442 -8.59 7.31 16.88
C VAL A 442 -7.54 6.47 17.60
N GLY A 443 -6.28 6.56 17.18
CA GLY A 443 -5.17 5.75 17.69
C GLY A 443 -4.83 4.51 16.83
N SER A 444 -5.66 4.09 15.88
CA SER A 444 -5.36 2.92 15.03
C SER A 444 -4.12 3.14 14.14
N ALA A 445 -3.85 4.38 13.71
CA ALA A 445 -2.64 4.73 12.99
C ALA A 445 -1.37 4.52 13.86
N ILE A 446 -1.45 4.88 15.14
CA ILE A 446 -0.35 4.63 16.09
C ILE A 446 -0.17 3.13 16.31
N ALA A 447 -1.25 2.37 16.47
CA ALA A 447 -1.18 0.91 16.62
C ALA A 447 -0.44 0.27 15.43
N ARG A 448 -0.71 0.72 14.20
CA ARG A 448 -0.01 0.28 12.99
C ARG A 448 1.49 0.57 13.07
N GLU A 449 1.86 1.80 13.39
CA GLU A 449 3.27 2.20 13.54
C GLU A 449 3.97 1.38 14.63
N GLN A 450 3.31 1.15 15.76
CA GLN A 450 3.88 0.44 16.90
C GLN A 450 4.11 -1.05 16.61
N VAL A 451 3.18 -1.75 15.95
CA VAL A 451 3.43 -3.17 15.62
C VAL A 451 4.53 -3.34 14.59
N GLY A 452 4.69 -2.40 13.65
CA GLY A 452 5.86 -2.33 12.78
C GLY A 452 7.15 -2.10 13.56
N GLY A 453 7.10 -1.20 14.55
CA GLY A 453 8.21 -0.92 15.47
C GLY A 453 8.63 -2.15 16.29
N ILE A 454 7.69 -2.91 16.83
CA ILE A 454 7.95 -4.18 17.55
C ILE A 454 8.75 -5.14 16.67
N ILE A 455 8.32 -5.33 15.41
CA ILE A 455 9.03 -6.18 14.45
C ILE A 455 10.47 -5.66 14.26
N THR A 456 10.61 -4.41 13.83
CA THR A 456 11.91 -3.84 13.49
C THR A 456 12.89 -3.87 14.66
N GLN A 457 12.46 -3.45 15.85
CA GLN A 457 13.30 -3.41 17.06
C GLN A 457 13.73 -4.82 17.46
N THR A 458 12.79 -5.75 17.51
CA THR A 458 13.12 -7.14 17.87
C THR A 458 14.07 -7.78 16.85
N LEU A 459 13.88 -7.57 15.54
CA LEU A 459 14.78 -8.13 14.53
C LEU A 459 16.19 -7.53 14.57
N LEU A 460 16.33 -6.27 14.94
CA LEU A 460 17.61 -5.56 14.98
C LEU A 460 18.35 -5.68 16.31
N GLU A 461 17.72 -6.22 17.39
CA GLU A 461 18.35 -6.32 18.69
C GLU A 461 19.59 -7.25 18.64
N LYS A 462 20.74 -6.73 19.09
CA LYS A 462 22.04 -7.41 19.04
C LYS A 462 22.59 -7.77 20.41
N ASN A 463 22.01 -7.23 21.48
CA ASN A 463 22.52 -7.34 22.83
C ASN A 463 21.84 -8.44 23.65
N LEU A 464 21.18 -9.38 22.98
CA LEU A 464 20.58 -10.52 23.68
C LEU A 464 21.65 -11.33 24.39
N SER A 465 21.42 -11.66 25.67
CA SER A 465 22.34 -12.35 26.57
C SER A 465 21.56 -13.17 27.61
N GLU A 466 22.26 -13.83 28.52
CA GLU A 466 21.63 -14.51 29.65
C GLU A 466 20.89 -13.54 30.61
N THR A 467 21.33 -12.27 30.65
CA THR A 467 20.75 -11.22 31.49
C THR A 467 19.79 -10.30 30.77
N HIS A 468 19.72 -10.36 29.44
CA HIS A 468 18.77 -9.67 28.60
C HIS A 468 18.24 -10.62 27.51
N THR A 469 17.19 -11.34 27.83
CA THR A 469 16.65 -12.39 26.98
C THR A 469 15.71 -11.83 25.93
N LEU A 470 15.43 -12.60 24.87
CA LEU A 470 14.42 -12.23 23.87
C LEU A 470 13.03 -12.02 24.51
N ASP A 471 12.67 -12.74 25.58
CA ASP A 471 11.42 -12.54 26.28
C ASP A 471 11.36 -11.18 26.99
N GLN A 472 12.46 -10.74 27.59
CA GLN A 472 12.55 -9.40 28.21
C GLN A 472 12.52 -8.29 27.16
N GLU A 473 13.21 -8.46 26.04
CA GLU A 473 13.14 -7.54 24.90
C GLU A 473 11.69 -7.40 24.38
N LEU A 474 10.97 -8.50 24.24
CA LEU A 474 9.56 -8.48 23.85
C LEU A 474 8.67 -7.81 24.89
N ASP A 475 8.90 -8.07 26.19
CA ASP A 475 8.18 -7.39 27.26
C ASP A 475 8.31 -5.87 27.13
N GLU A 476 9.52 -5.36 26.89
CA GLU A 476 9.80 -3.93 26.74
C GLU A 476 9.16 -3.37 25.45
N ASN A 477 9.35 -4.03 24.31
CA ASN A 477 8.84 -3.56 23.03
C ASN A 477 7.30 -3.50 23.00
N PHE A 478 6.62 -4.55 23.52
CA PHE A 478 5.16 -4.55 23.60
C PHE A 478 4.65 -3.52 24.61
N TYR A 479 5.27 -3.42 25.78
CA TYR A 479 4.89 -2.44 26.79
C TYR A 479 5.00 -1.00 26.27
N ASN A 480 6.13 -0.64 25.66
CA ASN A 480 6.35 0.68 25.10
C ASN A 480 5.32 0.98 23.98
N ALA A 481 5.08 0.02 23.09
CA ALA A 481 4.07 0.14 22.04
C ALA A 481 2.66 0.40 22.59
N MET A 482 2.28 -0.33 23.65
CA MET A 482 0.98 -0.15 24.31
C MET A 482 0.86 1.19 25.02
N MET A 483 1.94 1.68 25.62
CA MET A 483 1.97 3.02 26.24
C MET A 483 1.76 4.12 25.18
N GLU A 484 2.47 4.05 24.03
CA GLU A 484 2.28 4.98 22.92
C GLU A 484 0.83 4.96 22.40
N CYS A 485 0.25 3.76 22.24
CA CYS A 485 -1.15 3.61 21.85
C CYS A 485 -2.11 4.25 22.88
N SER A 486 -1.83 4.12 24.18
CA SER A 486 -2.69 4.64 25.23
C SER A 486 -2.66 6.18 25.33
N PHE A 487 -1.59 6.82 24.87
CA PHE A 487 -1.51 8.30 24.80
C PHE A 487 -2.21 8.88 23.57
N ALA A 488 -2.56 8.06 22.59
CA ALA A 488 -3.16 8.49 21.33
C ALA A 488 -4.70 8.52 21.35
N VAL A 489 -5.33 8.05 22.44
CA VAL A 489 -6.80 7.88 22.58
C VAL A 489 -7.38 8.88 23.55
#